data_43bae7a2f6ef5358571df5e56d0c9399
#
_entry.id   43bae7a2f6ef5358571df5e56d0c9399
#
_cell.length_a   1.000
_cell.length_b   1.000
_cell.length_c   1.000
_cell.angle_alpha   90.00
_cell.angle_beta   90.00
_cell.angle_gamma   90.00
#
_symmetry.space_group_name_H-M   'P 1'
#
loop_
_entity.id
_entity.type
_entity.pdbx_description
1 polymer ?
#
loop_
_entity_poly.entity_id
_entity_poly.type
_entity_poly.pdbx_seq_one_letter_code
_entity_poly.pdbx_strand_id
1 'polypeptide(L)'
;MSKKWEAVHRHLCGGFAKVNERLGSHMGMDELIDLFAEGDELVSNTAFEDLDLAYDVANGATFDGVVFRSCEFDGVDWSGSTFRDVVFRGCRFIRCNMEGCWLNRCDFVDCSAPGLNLLRARLSSVSFTLCDLSYANLSEGSIGPMAARDTRLTEAALQGAKLGQLRLDGCDLTRIDVFKTPLSGVDVSCCTFAAPVVSGDYHELRGLTVNAEQALALSGLLGIQLADE
;
A
#
# COMPACT_ATOMS: atom_id res chain seq x y z
N MET A 1 6.81 -22.53 15.33
CA MET A 1 6.31 -21.90 14.06
C MET A 1 5.36 -22.89 13.41
N SER A 2 4.12 -22.52 13.13
CA SER A 2 3.12 -23.48 12.63
C SER A 2 3.26 -23.69 11.11
N LYS A 3 3.01 -24.94 10.64
CA LYS A 3 3.00 -25.29 9.20
C LYS A 3 2.09 -24.39 8.34
N LYS A 4 1.11 -23.73 8.97
CA LYS A 4 0.25 -22.72 8.34
C LYS A 4 1.02 -21.44 7.98
N TRP A 5 2.03 -21.09 8.77
CA TRP A 5 2.90 -19.94 8.56
C TRP A 5 3.85 -20.14 7.36
N GLU A 6 4.43 -21.34 7.21
CA GLU A 6 5.33 -21.67 6.09
C GLU A 6 4.63 -21.75 4.73
N ALA A 7 3.37 -22.23 4.70
CA ALA A 7 2.59 -22.31 3.46
C ALA A 7 2.21 -20.91 2.96
N VAL A 8 1.97 -19.98 3.87
CA VAL A 8 1.63 -18.59 3.55
C VAL A 8 2.88 -17.78 3.22
N HIS A 9 4.04 -18.08 3.81
CA HIS A 9 5.32 -17.47 3.43
C HIS A 9 5.69 -17.76 1.97
N ARG A 10 5.41 -18.99 1.47
CA ARG A 10 5.66 -19.34 0.07
C ARG A 10 4.75 -18.59 -0.91
N HIS A 11 3.53 -18.21 -0.52
CA HIS A 11 2.64 -17.38 -1.34
C HIS A 11 3.03 -15.91 -1.36
N LEU A 12 3.62 -15.40 -0.27
CA LEU A 12 4.04 -14.00 -0.16
C LEU A 12 5.33 -13.67 -0.93
N CYS A 13 6.13 -14.67 -1.28
CA CYS A 13 7.30 -14.48 -2.14
C CYS A 13 6.95 -14.33 -3.63
N GLY A 14 5.69 -14.58 -4.02
CA GLY A 14 5.22 -14.53 -5.41
C GLY A 14 4.21 -13.42 -5.72
N GLY A 15 3.85 -12.57 -4.74
CA GLY A 15 2.82 -11.54 -4.92
C GLY A 15 1.38 -12.10 -4.96
N PHE A 16 0.42 -11.22 -5.15
CA PHE A 16 -1.01 -11.54 -5.26
C PHE A 16 -1.54 -11.49 -6.69
N ALA A 17 -0.92 -10.68 -7.56
CA ALA A 17 -1.33 -10.52 -8.94
C ALA A 17 -1.18 -11.83 -9.72
N LYS A 18 -2.14 -12.13 -10.57
CA LYS A 18 -2.16 -13.33 -11.40
C LYS A 18 -1.82 -13.04 -12.86
N VAL A 19 -1.21 -11.91 -13.10
CA VAL A 19 -0.78 -11.51 -14.44
C VAL A 19 0.55 -12.19 -14.81
N ASN A 20 0.73 -12.48 -16.09
CA ASN A 20 2.01 -12.94 -16.60
C ASN A 20 2.97 -11.76 -16.72
N GLU A 21 3.96 -11.66 -15.85
CA GLU A 21 4.92 -10.57 -15.86
C GLU A 21 5.82 -10.51 -17.12
N ARG A 22 5.77 -11.50 -18.00
CA ARG A 22 6.46 -11.49 -19.31
C ARG A 22 5.56 -10.98 -20.42
N LEU A 23 4.41 -10.43 -20.09
CA LEU A 23 3.49 -9.85 -21.05
C LEU A 23 4.19 -8.72 -21.83
N GLY A 24 4.01 -8.71 -23.15
CA GLY A 24 4.52 -7.65 -24.02
C GLY A 24 3.58 -6.45 -24.05
N SER A 25 4.09 -5.33 -24.57
CA SER A 25 3.26 -4.17 -24.86
C SER A 25 2.47 -4.41 -26.15
N HIS A 26 1.16 -4.18 -26.06
CA HIS A 26 0.24 -4.24 -27.22
C HIS A 26 -0.45 -2.91 -27.47
N MET A 27 -0.13 -1.89 -26.65
CA MET A 27 -0.75 -0.56 -26.68
C MET A 27 0.35 0.48 -26.47
N GLY A 28 0.32 1.55 -27.25
CA GLY A 28 1.23 2.68 -27.11
C GLY A 28 0.72 3.71 -26.12
N MET A 29 1.56 4.70 -25.79
CA MET A 29 1.21 5.80 -24.90
C MET A 29 0.06 6.65 -25.46
N ASP A 30 0.11 7.00 -26.75
CA ASP A 30 -0.92 7.82 -27.39
C ASP A 30 -2.29 7.14 -27.34
N GLU A 31 -2.33 5.82 -27.61
CA GLU A 31 -3.54 5.02 -27.54
C GLU A 31 -4.11 4.94 -26.11
N LEU A 32 -3.23 4.87 -25.08
CA LEU A 32 -3.64 4.89 -23.68
C LEU A 32 -4.25 6.25 -23.30
N ILE A 33 -3.63 7.35 -23.75
CA ILE A 33 -4.14 8.72 -23.47
C ILE A 33 -5.49 8.94 -24.16
N ASP A 34 -5.64 8.49 -25.40
CA ASP A 34 -6.90 8.57 -26.12
C ASP A 34 -8.02 7.82 -25.39
N LEU A 35 -7.71 6.61 -24.86
CA LEU A 35 -8.65 5.85 -24.02
C LEU A 35 -9.08 6.64 -22.77
N PHE A 36 -8.14 7.28 -22.09
CA PHE A 36 -8.48 8.10 -20.91
C PHE A 36 -9.41 9.27 -21.26
N ALA A 37 -9.29 9.84 -22.46
CA ALA A 37 -10.15 10.93 -22.91
C ALA A 37 -11.59 10.47 -23.23
N GLU A 38 -11.78 9.22 -23.61
CA GLU A 38 -13.11 8.65 -23.93
C GLU A 38 -13.90 8.26 -22.67
N GLY A 39 -13.22 7.96 -21.54
CA GLY A 39 -13.82 7.59 -20.25
C GLY A 39 -14.38 6.16 -20.18
N ASP A 40 -14.41 5.56 -18.99
CA ASP A 40 -14.91 4.19 -18.69
C ASP A 40 -14.21 3.06 -19.46
N GLU A 41 -12.95 3.23 -19.85
CA GLU A 41 -12.24 2.30 -20.72
C GLU A 41 -11.56 1.16 -19.93
N LEU A 42 -11.51 0.02 -20.61
CA LEU A 42 -10.84 -1.19 -20.15
C LEU A 42 -9.48 -1.36 -20.81
N VAL A 43 -8.43 -1.19 -20.04
CA VAL A 43 -7.06 -1.54 -20.42
C VAL A 43 -6.77 -2.94 -19.91
N SER A 44 -6.54 -3.90 -20.80
CA SER A 44 -6.36 -5.29 -20.37
C SER A 44 -5.25 -6.04 -21.09
N ASN A 45 -4.64 -7.00 -20.35
CA ASN A 45 -3.66 -7.96 -20.88
C ASN A 45 -2.50 -7.30 -21.65
N THR A 46 -1.97 -6.22 -21.15
CA THR A 46 -0.87 -5.47 -21.77
C THR A 46 0.20 -5.08 -20.76
N ALA A 47 1.34 -4.65 -21.25
CA ALA A 47 2.40 -4.10 -20.43
C ALA A 47 2.86 -2.75 -20.99
N PHE A 48 3.21 -1.87 -20.07
CA PHE A 48 3.82 -0.58 -20.34
C PHE A 48 5.23 -0.57 -19.74
N GLU A 49 6.18 -0.07 -20.49
CA GLU A 49 7.58 0.05 -20.08
C GLU A 49 8.07 1.45 -20.38
N ASP A 50 8.75 2.05 -19.40
CA ASP A 50 9.30 3.40 -19.48
C ASP A 50 8.26 4.48 -19.88
N LEU A 51 7.00 4.27 -19.48
CA LEU A 51 5.91 5.21 -19.74
C LEU A 51 6.04 6.43 -18.82
N ASP A 52 5.89 7.61 -19.39
CA ASP A 52 5.88 8.89 -18.66
C ASP A 52 4.53 9.57 -18.89
N LEU A 53 3.65 9.51 -17.86
CA LEU A 53 2.34 10.15 -17.86
C LEU A 53 2.34 11.34 -16.92
N ALA A 54 1.91 12.49 -17.40
CA ALA A 54 1.89 13.71 -16.61
C ALA A 54 0.55 14.46 -16.72
N TYR A 55 -0.10 14.65 -15.55
CA TYR A 55 -1.37 15.39 -15.41
C TYR A 55 -2.55 14.78 -16.19
N ASP A 56 -2.47 13.51 -16.52
CA ASP A 56 -3.55 12.79 -17.20
C ASP A 56 -4.69 12.46 -16.23
N VAL A 57 -5.90 12.47 -16.74
CA VAL A 57 -7.12 12.14 -16.01
C VAL A 57 -7.62 10.78 -16.49
N ALA A 58 -7.44 9.76 -15.66
CA ALA A 58 -7.83 8.39 -15.91
C ALA A 58 -8.83 7.89 -14.83
N ASN A 59 -9.67 8.82 -14.34
CA ASN A 59 -10.62 8.51 -13.27
C ASN A 59 -11.70 7.54 -13.75
N GLY A 60 -12.00 6.54 -12.91
CA GLY A 60 -12.95 5.48 -13.24
C GLY A 60 -12.43 4.39 -14.20
N ALA A 61 -11.21 4.52 -14.74
CA ALA A 61 -10.63 3.53 -15.65
C ALA A 61 -10.48 2.15 -15.00
N THR A 62 -10.52 1.10 -15.82
CA THR A 62 -10.31 -0.29 -15.38
C THR A 62 -9.05 -0.86 -16.02
N PHE A 63 -8.15 -1.34 -15.19
CA PHE A 63 -6.94 -2.05 -15.57
C PHE A 63 -7.05 -3.51 -15.13
N ASP A 64 -7.00 -4.46 -16.07
CA ASP A 64 -7.13 -5.89 -15.78
C ASP A 64 -5.99 -6.69 -16.43
N GLY A 65 -5.14 -7.31 -15.62
CA GLY A 65 -3.99 -8.06 -16.11
C GLY A 65 -2.93 -7.18 -16.76
N VAL A 66 -2.59 -6.05 -16.14
CA VAL A 66 -1.65 -5.05 -16.67
C VAL A 66 -0.34 -5.04 -15.88
N VAL A 67 0.76 -4.83 -16.58
CA VAL A 67 2.08 -4.68 -15.97
C VAL A 67 2.68 -3.34 -16.35
N PHE A 68 3.02 -2.53 -15.34
CA PHE A 68 3.79 -1.29 -15.52
C PHE A 68 5.21 -1.52 -15.04
N ARG A 69 6.21 -1.23 -15.90
CA ARG A 69 7.64 -1.35 -15.59
C ARG A 69 8.35 -0.01 -15.79
N SER A 70 9.05 0.43 -14.76
CA SER A 70 9.86 1.67 -14.82
C SER A 70 9.06 2.90 -15.28
N CYS A 71 7.76 2.92 -15.02
CA CYS A 71 6.89 4.02 -15.43
C CYS A 71 6.95 5.17 -14.43
N GLU A 72 6.83 6.38 -14.93
CA GLU A 72 6.66 7.58 -14.12
C GLU A 72 5.25 8.16 -14.31
N PHE A 73 4.60 8.46 -13.18
CA PHE A 73 3.26 9.04 -13.13
C PHE A 73 3.36 10.32 -12.31
N ASP A 74 3.19 11.49 -12.94
CA ASP A 74 3.25 12.78 -12.27
C ASP A 74 1.90 13.49 -12.34
N GLY A 75 1.23 13.65 -11.19
CA GLY A 75 -0.06 14.33 -11.09
C GLY A 75 -1.21 13.58 -11.77
N VAL A 76 -1.07 12.28 -12.04
CA VAL A 76 -2.13 11.48 -12.67
C VAL A 76 -3.29 11.27 -11.71
N ASP A 77 -4.51 11.52 -12.18
CA ASP A 77 -5.74 11.28 -11.43
C ASP A 77 -6.37 9.93 -11.83
N TRP A 78 -6.23 8.95 -10.97
CA TRP A 78 -6.88 7.63 -11.06
C TRP A 78 -8.03 7.46 -10.06
N SER A 79 -8.60 8.54 -9.56
CA SER A 79 -9.68 8.43 -8.57
C SER A 79 -10.82 7.53 -9.06
N GLY A 80 -11.32 6.66 -8.18
CA GLY A 80 -12.39 5.71 -8.49
C GLY A 80 -12.03 4.58 -9.46
N SER A 81 -10.79 4.51 -9.95
CA SER A 81 -10.37 3.47 -10.91
C SER A 81 -10.27 2.09 -10.27
N THR A 82 -10.35 1.07 -11.11
CA THR A 82 -10.24 -0.34 -10.72
C THR A 82 -8.95 -0.94 -11.28
N PHE A 83 -8.16 -1.54 -10.40
CA PHE A 83 -6.95 -2.29 -10.75
C PHE A 83 -7.14 -3.74 -10.32
N ARG A 84 -7.15 -4.66 -11.28
CA ARG A 84 -7.27 -6.10 -11.05
C ARG A 84 -6.09 -6.83 -11.67
N ASP A 85 -5.42 -7.68 -10.88
CA ASP A 85 -4.26 -8.43 -11.36
C ASP A 85 -3.20 -7.52 -12.00
N VAL A 86 -2.84 -6.43 -11.33
CA VAL A 86 -1.90 -5.41 -11.85
C VAL A 86 -0.58 -5.46 -11.07
N VAL A 87 0.52 -5.38 -11.80
CA VAL A 87 1.87 -5.26 -11.23
C VAL A 87 2.48 -3.92 -11.60
N PHE A 88 2.92 -3.18 -10.58
CA PHE A 88 3.77 -2.00 -10.73
C PHE A 88 5.17 -2.38 -10.27
N ARG A 89 6.16 -2.26 -11.16
CA ARG A 89 7.56 -2.60 -10.87
C ARG A 89 8.49 -1.44 -11.23
N GLY A 90 9.24 -0.95 -10.24
CA GLY A 90 10.17 0.16 -10.44
C GLY A 90 9.48 1.48 -10.82
N CYS A 91 8.21 1.63 -10.48
CA CYS A 91 7.43 2.79 -10.88
C CYS A 91 7.55 3.95 -9.88
N ARG A 92 7.36 5.17 -10.37
CA ARG A 92 7.35 6.39 -9.57
C ARG A 92 5.97 7.04 -9.65
N PHE A 93 5.41 7.35 -8.48
CA PHE A 93 4.12 8.05 -8.34
C PHE A 93 4.38 9.39 -7.67
N ILE A 94 4.27 10.45 -8.42
CA ILE A 94 4.51 11.82 -7.96
C ILE A 94 3.16 12.54 -7.94
N ARG A 95 2.69 12.96 -6.76
CA ARG A 95 1.42 13.69 -6.60
C ARG A 95 0.20 12.98 -7.22
N CYS A 96 0.23 11.66 -7.35
CA CYS A 96 -0.86 10.89 -7.93
C CYS A 96 -2.05 10.77 -6.99
N ASN A 97 -3.24 10.75 -7.58
CA ASN A 97 -4.50 10.58 -6.88
C ASN A 97 -5.11 9.20 -7.19
N MET A 98 -5.23 8.34 -6.18
CA MET A 98 -5.90 7.04 -6.25
C MET A 98 -7.06 6.97 -5.22
N GLU A 99 -7.69 8.12 -4.92
CA GLU A 99 -8.82 8.17 -4.00
C GLU A 99 -9.96 7.28 -4.46
N GLY A 100 -10.51 6.48 -3.56
CA GLY A 100 -11.65 5.61 -3.83
C GLY A 100 -11.36 4.45 -4.79
N CYS A 101 -10.10 4.26 -5.21
CA CYS A 101 -9.72 3.15 -6.08
C CYS A 101 -10.04 1.78 -5.48
N TRP A 102 -10.29 0.82 -6.35
CA TRP A 102 -10.33 -0.58 -5.99
C TRP A 102 -9.10 -1.31 -6.53
N LEU A 103 -8.19 -1.70 -5.64
CA LEU A 103 -7.05 -2.53 -5.95
C LEU A 103 -7.33 -3.98 -5.52
N ASN A 104 -7.36 -4.89 -6.48
CA ASN A 104 -7.65 -6.31 -6.24
C ASN A 104 -6.57 -7.19 -6.89
N ARG A 105 -5.82 -7.90 -6.07
CA ARG A 105 -4.64 -8.67 -6.48
C ARG A 105 -3.65 -7.80 -7.25
N CYS A 106 -3.10 -6.80 -6.54
CA CYS A 106 -2.10 -5.90 -7.11
C CYS A 106 -0.79 -6.00 -6.34
N ASP A 107 0.31 -5.91 -7.07
CA ASP A 107 1.64 -5.93 -6.49
C ASP A 107 2.44 -4.69 -6.89
N PHE A 108 2.98 -4.03 -5.87
CA PHE A 108 3.92 -2.92 -6.02
C PHE A 108 5.30 -3.42 -5.59
N VAL A 109 6.26 -3.37 -6.50
CA VAL A 109 7.62 -3.85 -6.27
C VAL A 109 8.62 -2.78 -6.65
N ASP A 110 9.48 -2.40 -5.71
CA ASP A 110 10.51 -1.38 -5.90
C ASP A 110 9.93 -0.04 -6.43
N CYS A 111 8.80 0.38 -5.85
CA CYS A 111 8.09 1.59 -6.26
C CYS A 111 8.34 2.74 -5.29
N SER A 112 8.42 3.95 -5.84
CA SER A 112 8.47 5.20 -5.08
C SER A 112 7.13 5.93 -5.19
N ALA A 113 6.40 6.01 -4.08
CA ALA A 113 5.06 6.60 -4.03
C ALA A 113 4.85 7.46 -2.76
N PRO A 114 5.79 8.37 -2.41
CA PRO A 114 5.62 9.21 -1.23
C PRO A 114 4.43 10.15 -1.41
N GLY A 115 3.58 10.22 -0.38
CA GLY A 115 2.37 11.05 -0.40
C GLY A 115 1.25 10.55 -1.31
N LEU A 116 1.31 9.30 -1.79
CA LEU A 116 0.26 8.72 -2.63
C LEU A 116 -1.11 8.81 -1.94
N ASN A 117 -2.09 9.41 -2.62
CA ASN A 117 -3.45 9.50 -2.09
C ASN A 117 -4.25 8.24 -2.38
N LEU A 118 -4.50 7.43 -1.35
CA LEU A 118 -5.34 6.24 -1.34
C LEU A 118 -6.53 6.42 -0.38
N LEU A 119 -6.96 7.67 -0.14
CA LEU A 119 -8.12 7.97 0.72
C LEU A 119 -9.34 7.18 0.26
N ARG A 120 -10.03 6.50 1.19
CA ARG A 120 -11.22 5.67 0.93
C ARG A 120 -11.01 4.54 -0.08
N ALA A 121 -9.77 4.21 -0.44
CA ALA A 121 -9.49 3.11 -1.35
C ALA A 121 -9.84 1.74 -0.75
N ARG A 122 -10.11 0.78 -1.61
CA ARG A 122 -10.33 -0.63 -1.25
C ARG A 122 -9.15 -1.45 -1.73
N LEU A 123 -8.38 -1.97 -0.79
CA LEU A 123 -7.24 -2.83 -1.05
C LEU A 123 -7.61 -4.27 -0.69
N SER A 124 -7.58 -5.18 -1.64
CA SER A 124 -7.88 -6.60 -1.44
C SER A 124 -6.80 -7.46 -2.09
N SER A 125 -6.01 -8.15 -1.29
CA SER A 125 -4.86 -8.92 -1.77
C SER A 125 -3.85 -8.01 -2.48
N VAL A 126 -3.30 -7.04 -1.76
CA VAL A 126 -2.31 -6.09 -2.28
C VAL A 126 -0.98 -6.31 -1.57
N SER A 127 0.12 -6.28 -2.33
CA SER A 127 1.45 -6.31 -1.74
C SER A 127 2.28 -5.08 -2.10
N PHE A 128 3.11 -4.67 -1.14
CA PHE A 128 4.15 -3.66 -1.30
C PHE A 128 5.48 -4.28 -0.89
N THR A 129 6.44 -4.33 -1.79
CA THR A 129 7.77 -4.88 -1.53
C THR A 129 8.83 -3.89 -1.96
N LEU A 130 9.74 -3.52 -1.05
CA LEU A 130 10.80 -2.53 -1.29
C LEU A 130 10.25 -1.16 -1.74
N CYS A 131 9.09 -0.76 -1.23
CA CYS A 131 8.42 0.46 -1.64
C CYS A 131 8.66 1.62 -0.67
N ASP A 132 8.55 2.85 -1.17
CA ASP A 132 8.43 4.06 -0.37
C ASP A 132 7.00 4.59 -0.43
N LEU A 133 6.27 4.45 0.67
CA LEU A 133 4.92 4.96 0.90
C LEU A 133 4.90 5.98 2.04
N SER A 134 6.01 6.67 2.28
CA SER A 134 6.07 7.73 3.29
C SER A 134 5.01 8.78 3.00
N TYR A 135 4.31 9.24 4.03
CA TYR A 135 3.23 10.23 3.92
C TYR A 135 2.01 9.80 3.09
N ALA A 136 1.92 8.54 2.66
CA ALA A 136 0.76 8.07 1.90
C ALA A 136 -0.52 8.16 2.75
N ASN A 137 -1.64 8.49 2.10
CA ASN A 137 -2.93 8.60 2.77
C ASN A 137 -3.82 7.40 2.46
N LEU A 138 -3.96 6.49 3.42
CA LEU A 138 -4.85 5.32 3.35
C LEU A 138 -6.08 5.47 4.29
N SER A 139 -6.37 6.69 4.73
CA SER A 139 -7.45 6.97 5.68
C SER A 139 -8.82 6.57 5.13
N GLU A 140 -9.73 6.19 6.02
CA GLU A 140 -11.09 5.75 5.71
C GLU A 140 -11.16 4.56 4.72
N GLY A 141 -10.01 3.97 4.38
CA GLY A 141 -9.90 2.85 3.47
C GLY A 141 -10.39 1.53 4.05
N SER A 142 -10.68 0.57 3.17
CA SER A 142 -10.92 -0.82 3.52
C SER A 142 -9.73 -1.64 3.07
N ILE A 143 -8.86 -2.01 4.01
CA ILE A 143 -7.62 -2.72 3.73
C ILE A 143 -7.84 -4.19 4.12
N GLY A 144 -8.09 -5.03 3.09
CA GLY A 144 -8.29 -6.47 3.23
C GLY A 144 -6.96 -7.22 3.39
N PRO A 145 -6.80 -8.44 2.88
CA PRO A 145 -5.49 -9.08 2.93
C PRO A 145 -4.42 -8.21 2.25
N MET A 146 -3.46 -7.72 3.04
CA MET A 146 -2.36 -6.89 2.56
C MET A 146 -1.05 -7.40 3.14
N ALA A 147 0.02 -7.36 2.34
CA ALA A 147 1.37 -7.64 2.78
C ALA A 147 2.30 -6.46 2.45
N ALA A 148 3.14 -6.07 3.38
CA ALA A 148 4.22 -5.14 3.11
C ALA A 148 5.55 -5.73 3.61
N ARG A 149 6.59 -5.63 2.80
CA ARG A 149 7.93 -6.08 3.13
C ARG A 149 8.97 -5.03 2.75
N ASP A 150 9.89 -4.76 3.69
CA ASP A 150 10.99 -3.81 3.48
C ASP A 150 10.49 -2.48 2.90
N THR A 151 9.32 -2.04 3.39
CA THR A 151 8.57 -0.90 2.86
C THR A 151 8.51 0.22 3.88
N ARG A 152 8.75 1.45 3.41
CA ARG A 152 8.66 2.64 4.25
C ARG A 152 7.22 3.15 4.26
N LEU A 153 6.65 3.27 5.45
CA LEU A 153 5.33 3.82 5.75
C LEU A 153 5.45 4.95 6.80
N THR A 154 6.61 5.59 6.85
CA THR A 154 6.86 6.71 7.78
C THR A 154 5.84 7.81 7.55
N GLU A 155 5.18 8.24 8.64
CA GLU A 155 4.13 9.28 8.63
C GLU A 155 2.95 8.98 7.68
N ALA A 156 2.75 7.73 7.28
CA ALA A 156 1.56 7.35 6.53
C ALA A 156 0.31 7.47 7.41
N ALA A 157 -0.80 7.92 6.81
CA ALA A 157 -2.08 8.07 7.50
C ALA A 157 -3.03 6.91 7.20
N LEU A 158 -3.53 6.27 8.27
CA LEU A 158 -4.53 5.21 8.23
C LEU A 158 -5.76 5.58 9.08
N GLN A 159 -6.04 6.86 9.27
CA GLN A 159 -7.12 7.32 10.16
C GLN A 159 -8.48 6.72 9.76
N GLY A 160 -9.16 6.09 10.72
CA GLY A 160 -10.48 5.51 10.50
C GLY A 160 -10.52 4.36 9.49
N ALA A 161 -9.36 3.78 9.14
CA ALA A 161 -9.29 2.65 8.21
C ALA A 161 -9.85 1.36 8.83
N LYS A 162 -10.45 0.52 8.00
CA LYS A 162 -10.90 -0.83 8.38
C LYS A 162 -9.84 -1.82 7.97
N LEU A 163 -9.11 -2.34 8.96
CA LEU A 163 -8.03 -3.29 8.73
C LEU A 163 -8.55 -4.72 8.77
N GLY A 164 -8.27 -5.46 7.72
CA GLY A 164 -8.40 -6.92 7.68
C GLY A 164 -7.07 -7.60 8.07
N GLN A 165 -6.72 -8.64 7.35
CA GLN A 165 -5.47 -9.35 7.59
C GLN A 165 -4.27 -8.56 7.05
N LEU A 166 -3.40 -8.05 7.94
CA LEU A 166 -2.15 -7.40 7.59
C LEU A 166 -0.95 -8.31 7.88
N ARG A 167 0.06 -8.22 7.03
CA ARG A 167 1.37 -8.83 7.24
C ARG A 167 2.43 -7.81 6.95
N LEU A 168 3.21 -7.49 7.96
CA LEU A 168 4.26 -6.48 7.91
C LEU A 168 5.58 -7.15 8.27
N ASP A 169 6.61 -6.97 7.46
CA ASP A 169 7.95 -7.53 7.66
C ASP A 169 9.00 -6.52 7.25
N GLY A 170 9.89 -6.14 8.18
CA GLY A 170 10.97 -5.18 7.91
C GLY A 170 10.50 -3.76 7.53
N CYS A 171 9.25 -3.40 7.84
CA CYS A 171 8.71 -2.09 7.48
C CYS A 171 9.09 -0.99 8.46
N ASP A 172 9.17 0.24 7.97
CA ASP A 172 9.30 1.43 8.82
C ASP A 172 7.93 2.11 8.99
N LEU A 173 7.39 2.01 10.20
CA LEU A 173 6.10 2.56 10.62
C LEU A 173 6.28 3.75 11.57
N THR A 174 7.43 4.43 11.52
CA THR A 174 7.71 5.57 12.38
C THR A 174 6.68 6.67 12.16
N ARG A 175 6.06 7.15 13.25
CA ARG A 175 5.04 8.20 13.26
C ARG A 175 3.80 7.91 12.40
N ILE A 176 3.50 6.63 12.15
CA ILE A 176 2.28 6.23 11.44
C ILE A 176 1.06 6.74 12.20
N ASP A 177 0.09 7.30 11.47
CA ASP A 177 -1.14 7.81 12.06
C ASP A 177 -2.25 6.77 11.97
N VAL A 178 -2.58 6.17 13.11
CA VAL A 178 -3.63 5.15 13.24
C VAL A 178 -4.81 5.63 14.07
N PHE A 179 -5.01 6.95 14.16
CA PHE A 179 -6.12 7.53 14.91
C PHE A 179 -7.46 6.89 14.48
N LYS A 180 -8.21 6.38 15.44
CA LYS A 180 -9.47 5.63 15.24
C LYS A 180 -9.35 4.36 14.39
N THR A 181 -8.15 3.77 14.29
CA THR A 181 -7.92 2.53 13.55
C THR A 181 -7.41 1.43 14.47
N PRO A 182 -8.26 0.49 14.90
CA PRO A 182 -7.85 -0.59 15.79
C PRO A 182 -6.79 -1.49 15.14
N LEU A 183 -5.68 -1.72 15.85
CA LEU A 183 -4.57 -2.59 15.42
C LEU A 183 -4.67 -4.01 16.02
N SER A 184 -5.84 -4.41 16.49
CA SER A 184 -6.03 -5.73 17.09
C SER A 184 -5.68 -6.85 16.10
N GLY A 185 -4.77 -7.73 16.51
CA GLY A 185 -4.28 -8.85 15.69
C GLY A 185 -3.20 -8.48 14.66
N VAL A 186 -2.77 -7.23 14.61
CA VAL A 186 -1.60 -6.82 13.81
C VAL A 186 -0.33 -7.15 14.59
N ASP A 187 0.69 -7.64 13.90
CA ASP A 187 2.02 -7.91 14.43
C ASP A 187 3.02 -6.96 13.77
N VAL A 188 3.64 -6.08 14.56
CA VAL A 188 4.68 -5.14 14.13
C VAL A 188 6.03 -5.45 14.75
N SER A 189 6.19 -6.60 15.41
CA SER A 189 7.39 -6.95 16.16
C SER A 189 8.67 -7.01 15.32
N CYS A 190 8.54 -7.26 14.00
CA CYS A 190 9.65 -7.27 13.04
C CYS A 190 9.83 -5.92 12.31
N CYS A 191 9.10 -4.87 12.71
CA CYS A 191 9.10 -3.57 12.06
C CYS A 191 9.75 -2.51 12.96
N THR A 192 10.07 -1.34 12.41
CA THR A 192 10.27 -0.13 13.21
C THR A 192 8.90 0.46 13.50
N PHE A 193 8.51 0.56 14.77
CA PHE A 193 7.23 1.13 15.21
C PHE A 193 7.49 2.10 16.35
N ALA A 194 7.59 3.37 16.04
CA ALA A 194 7.96 4.41 16.99
C ALA A 194 7.04 5.63 16.86
N ALA A 195 6.69 6.21 18.00
CA ALA A 195 5.90 7.43 18.12
C ALA A 195 4.60 7.44 17.26
N PRO A 196 3.78 6.37 17.29
CA PRO A 196 2.54 6.36 16.51
C PRO A 196 1.58 7.47 16.96
N VAL A 197 0.81 8.01 16.02
CA VAL A 197 -0.28 8.93 16.33
C VAL A 197 -1.54 8.12 16.65
N VAL A 198 -2.04 8.26 17.86
CA VAL A 198 -3.18 7.49 18.42
C VAL A 198 -4.12 8.42 19.19
N SER A 199 -5.31 7.94 19.54
CA SER A 199 -6.23 8.67 20.41
C SER A 199 -5.73 8.76 21.85
N GLY A 200 -6.27 9.66 22.63
CA GLY A 200 -5.87 9.86 24.03
C GLY A 200 -6.20 8.69 24.98
N ASP A 201 -7.02 7.75 24.57
CA ASP A 201 -7.38 6.54 25.32
C ASP A 201 -6.63 5.28 24.82
N TYR A 202 -5.78 5.44 23.80
CA TYR A 202 -4.89 4.40 23.24
C TYR A 202 -5.62 3.11 22.82
N HIS A 203 -6.91 3.20 22.49
CA HIS A 203 -7.70 2.01 22.15
C HIS A 203 -7.21 1.32 20.87
N GLU A 204 -6.56 2.05 19.98
CA GLU A 204 -5.96 1.53 18.74
C GLU A 204 -4.90 0.47 19.01
N LEU A 205 -4.15 0.60 20.11
CA LEU A 205 -3.05 -0.30 20.48
C LEU A 205 -3.50 -1.61 21.14
N ARG A 206 -4.80 -1.76 21.45
CA ARG A 206 -5.31 -2.97 22.11
C ARG A 206 -5.20 -4.18 21.20
N GLY A 207 -4.48 -5.21 21.65
CA GLY A 207 -4.29 -6.44 20.89
C GLY A 207 -3.26 -6.36 19.78
N LEU A 208 -2.49 -5.27 19.71
CA LEU A 208 -1.29 -5.15 18.87
C LEU A 208 -0.18 -6.05 19.43
N THR A 209 0.55 -6.75 18.55
CA THR A 209 1.74 -7.50 18.89
C THR A 209 2.98 -6.68 18.60
N VAL A 210 3.84 -6.52 19.62
CA VAL A 210 5.08 -5.72 19.58
C VAL A 210 6.23 -6.51 20.19
N ASN A 211 7.48 -6.10 19.92
CA ASN A 211 8.65 -6.59 20.62
C ASN A 211 8.89 -5.82 21.94
N ALA A 212 9.88 -6.26 22.73
CA ALA A 212 10.13 -5.69 24.05
C ALA A 212 10.58 -4.21 23.99
N GLU A 213 11.40 -3.84 23.03
CA GLU A 213 11.87 -2.47 22.83
C GLU A 213 10.71 -1.53 22.45
N GLN A 214 9.85 -1.97 21.55
CA GLN A 214 8.64 -1.24 21.16
C GLN A 214 7.67 -1.09 22.35
N ALA A 215 7.48 -2.15 23.16
CA ALA A 215 6.64 -2.08 24.36
C ALA A 215 7.16 -1.04 25.35
N LEU A 216 8.48 -0.98 25.51
CA LEU A 216 9.14 0.00 26.34
C LEU A 216 8.91 1.42 25.83
N ALA A 217 9.10 1.65 24.54
CA ALA A 217 8.86 2.96 23.92
C ALA A 217 7.39 3.38 24.04
N LEU A 218 6.44 2.46 23.86
CA LEU A 218 5.00 2.72 23.99
C LEU A 218 4.58 3.02 25.43
N SER A 219 5.30 2.51 26.45
CA SER A 219 5.02 2.82 27.85
C SER A 219 5.10 4.31 28.16
N GLY A 220 5.96 5.03 27.44
CA GLY A 220 6.07 6.49 27.53
C GLY A 220 4.77 7.24 27.16
N LEU A 221 3.94 6.67 26.29
CA LEU A 221 2.63 7.24 25.95
C LEU A 221 1.67 7.23 27.16
N LEU A 222 1.85 6.27 28.07
CA LEU A 222 1.08 6.15 29.30
C LEU A 222 1.65 7.01 30.44
N GLY A 223 2.72 7.80 30.18
CA GLY A 223 3.39 8.60 31.19
C GLY A 223 4.27 7.77 32.16
N ILE A 224 4.56 6.51 31.84
CA ILE A 224 5.43 5.66 32.64
C ILE A 224 6.88 6.16 32.48
N GLN A 225 7.55 6.42 33.59
CA GLN A 225 8.95 6.78 33.63
C GLN A 225 9.78 5.55 33.98
N LEU A 226 10.88 5.36 33.27
CA LEU A 226 11.84 4.33 33.59
C LEU A 226 12.81 4.86 34.65
N ALA A 227 13.17 4.02 35.61
CA ALA A 227 14.21 4.34 36.54
C ALA A 227 15.58 4.30 35.82
N ASP A 228 16.40 5.30 36.04
CA ASP A 228 17.81 5.26 35.63
C ASP A 228 18.52 4.13 36.38
N GLU A 229 19.28 3.27 35.67
CA GLU A 229 20.15 2.24 36.28
C GLU A 229 21.36 2.84 36.96
#